data_26e479c5ee90ee9b2baa2bb800dbb7a5
#
_entry.id   26e479c5ee90ee9b2baa2bb800dbb7a5
#
_cell.length_a   1.000
_cell.length_b   1.000
_cell.length_c   1.000
_cell.angle_alpha   90.00
_cell.angle_beta   90.00
_cell.angle_gamma   90.00
#
_symmetry.space_group_name_H-M   'P 1'
#
loop_
_entity.id
_entity.type
_entity.pdbx_description
1 polymer ?
#
loop_
_entity_poly.entity_id
_entity_poly.type
_entity_poly.pdbx_seq_one_letter_code
_entity_poly.pdbx_strand_id
1 'polypeptide(L)'
;MSEGAQPGTRSAAKGSAVMTHTLSIADRVGLGIAAALIGTIVMTLGQKAEMALTGRSPSATPAKAVEKVADVELDSDADKQRASTPVHFAYGTALGGLLGVMDDVPEPARTAGFFALAWGSGAALLTLLKFAPLPWQQEPADVTTDVGHLVYAASTGVAYGLLTRMARA
;
A
#
# COMPACT_ATOMS: atom_id res chain seq x y z
N MET A 1 65.77 -28.33 35.42
CA MET A 1 65.17 -28.09 34.06
C MET A 1 63.69 -27.83 34.23
N SER A 2 63.36 -26.56 34.24
CA SER A 2 61.96 -26.11 34.48
C SER A 2 61.45 -25.41 33.19
N GLU A 3 60.55 -26.05 32.55
CA GLU A 3 59.96 -25.56 31.29
C GLU A 3 58.70 -24.71 31.60
N GLY A 4 58.82 -23.40 31.35
CA GLY A 4 57.76 -22.43 31.60
C GLY A 4 56.73 -22.48 30.53
N ALA A 5 55.49 -22.81 30.91
CA ALA A 5 54.30 -22.70 30.06
C ALA A 5 53.88 -21.23 29.94
N GLN A 6 53.87 -20.69 28.73
CA GLN A 6 53.31 -19.37 28.43
C GLN A 6 51.78 -19.46 28.33
N PRO A 7 51.02 -18.55 28.96
CA PRO A 7 49.57 -18.50 28.76
C PRO A 7 49.26 -17.84 27.42
N GLY A 8 48.57 -18.58 26.54
CA GLY A 8 48.10 -18.11 25.26
C GLY A 8 47.08 -16.96 25.41
N THR A 9 47.40 -15.83 24.81
CA THR A 9 46.51 -14.67 24.66
C THR A 9 45.33 -15.05 23.76
N ARG A 10 44.18 -15.30 24.36
CA ARG A 10 42.91 -15.39 23.62
C ARG A 10 42.58 -14.00 23.08
N SER A 11 42.81 -13.82 21.79
CA SER A 11 42.31 -12.68 21.04
C SER A 11 40.78 -12.72 21.09
N ALA A 12 40.18 -11.83 21.89
CA ALA A 12 38.75 -11.61 21.88
C ALA A 12 38.37 -10.95 20.54
N ALA A 13 37.86 -11.75 19.61
CA ALA A 13 37.18 -11.23 18.42
C ALA A 13 36.02 -10.36 18.89
N LYS A 14 36.19 -9.03 18.81
CA LYS A 14 35.10 -8.07 18.93
C LYS A 14 34.15 -8.34 17.80
N GLY A 15 33.14 -9.16 18.06
CA GLY A 15 31.95 -9.23 17.19
C GLY A 15 31.28 -7.86 17.18
N SER A 16 31.41 -7.14 16.08
CA SER A 16 30.59 -5.96 15.82
C SER A 16 29.13 -6.44 15.86
N ALA A 17 28.45 -6.21 16.97
CA ALA A 17 27.00 -6.36 17.02
C ALA A 17 26.42 -5.33 16.04
N VAL A 18 25.93 -5.81 14.91
CA VAL A 18 25.11 -4.98 14.03
C VAL A 18 23.89 -4.59 14.86
N MET A 19 23.87 -3.33 15.30
CA MET A 19 22.69 -2.77 16.00
C MET A 19 21.58 -2.65 14.98
N THR A 20 20.72 -3.67 14.88
CA THR A 20 19.49 -3.56 14.12
C THR A 20 18.56 -2.58 14.83
N HIS A 21 18.33 -1.44 14.20
CA HIS A 21 17.38 -0.44 14.70
C HIS A 21 15.96 -1.04 14.70
N THR A 22 15.34 -1.13 15.88
CA THR A 22 13.91 -1.44 16.00
C THR A 22 13.11 -0.22 15.60
N LEU A 23 12.31 -0.34 14.55
CA LEU A 23 11.42 0.75 14.09
C LEU A 23 10.30 0.98 15.11
N SER A 24 10.06 2.25 15.45
CA SER A 24 8.89 2.63 16.24
C SER A 24 7.60 2.42 15.43
N ILE A 25 6.45 2.40 16.10
CA ILE A 25 5.16 2.32 15.41
C ILE A 25 4.95 3.50 14.46
N ALA A 26 5.42 4.69 14.83
CA ALA A 26 5.33 5.87 13.98
C ALA A 26 6.17 5.72 12.71
N ASP A 27 7.39 5.17 12.83
CA ASP A 27 8.25 4.90 11.68
C ASP A 27 7.60 3.88 10.74
N ARG A 28 7.07 2.78 11.28
CA ARG A 28 6.37 1.74 10.51
C ARG A 28 5.17 2.29 9.77
N VAL A 29 4.35 3.11 10.43
CA VAL A 29 3.18 3.78 9.82
C VAL A 29 3.64 4.75 8.73
N GLY A 30 4.67 5.57 8.98
CA GLY A 30 5.21 6.48 7.99
C GLY A 30 5.77 5.76 6.76
N LEU A 31 6.51 4.66 6.95
CA LEU A 31 7.01 3.83 5.86
C LEU A 31 5.88 3.13 5.11
N GLY A 32 4.81 2.72 5.79
CA GLY A 32 3.60 2.18 5.18
C GLY A 32 2.91 3.19 4.27
N ILE A 33 2.76 4.42 4.73
CA ILE A 33 2.20 5.55 3.94
C ILE A 33 3.07 5.80 2.71
N ALA A 34 4.40 5.87 2.85
CA ALA A 34 5.32 6.07 1.74
C ALA A 34 5.25 4.91 0.73
N ALA A 35 5.19 3.67 1.20
CA ALA A 35 5.04 2.49 0.36
C ALA A 35 3.73 2.50 -0.42
N ALA A 36 2.63 2.90 0.22
CA ALA A 36 1.31 2.96 -0.41
C ALA A 36 1.21 4.09 -1.45
N LEU A 37 1.93 5.19 -1.26
CA LEU A 37 2.06 6.21 -2.30
C LEU A 37 2.73 5.61 -3.56
N ILE A 38 3.80 4.83 -3.40
CA ILE A 38 4.45 4.12 -4.50
C ILE A 38 3.46 3.13 -5.15
N GLY A 39 2.74 2.34 -4.35
CA GLY A 39 1.73 1.41 -4.83
C GLY A 39 0.61 2.10 -5.61
N THR A 40 0.12 3.25 -5.14
CA THR A 40 -0.90 4.05 -5.82
C THR A 40 -0.39 4.57 -7.17
N ILE A 41 0.87 5.01 -7.25
CA ILE A 41 1.50 5.43 -8.51
C ILE A 41 1.56 4.25 -9.48
N VAL A 42 2.06 3.09 -9.04
CA VAL A 42 2.18 1.89 -9.88
C VAL A 42 0.80 1.46 -10.41
N MET A 43 -0.21 1.39 -9.54
CA MET A 43 -1.58 1.07 -9.95
C MET A 43 -2.12 2.08 -10.95
N THR A 44 -1.95 3.37 -10.70
CA THR A 44 -2.44 4.44 -11.60
C THR A 44 -1.78 4.36 -12.98
N LEU A 45 -0.49 4.06 -13.04
CA LEU A 45 0.22 3.87 -14.32
C LEU A 45 -0.29 2.63 -15.05
N GLY A 46 -0.50 1.52 -14.32
CA GLY A 46 -1.09 0.30 -14.87
C GLY A 46 -2.49 0.54 -15.44
N GLN A 47 -3.35 1.25 -14.72
CA GLN A 47 -4.70 1.62 -15.18
C GLN A 47 -4.66 2.52 -16.43
N LYS A 48 -3.74 3.50 -16.46
CA LYS A 48 -3.58 4.34 -17.66
C LYS A 48 -3.13 3.53 -18.88
N ALA A 49 -2.22 2.59 -18.71
CA ALA A 49 -1.78 1.71 -19.78
C ALA A 49 -2.93 0.79 -20.25
N GLU A 50 -3.69 0.21 -19.31
CA GLU A 50 -4.86 -0.61 -19.62
C GLU A 50 -5.92 0.19 -20.39
N MET A 51 -6.28 1.39 -19.92
CA MET A 51 -7.23 2.26 -20.61
C MET A 51 -6.77 2.65 -22.02
N ALA A 52 -5.46 2.88 -22.22
CA ALA A 52 -4.92 3.18 -23.54
C ALA A 52 -5.03 1.99 -24.50
N LEU A 53 -4.95 0.76 -24.00
CA LEU A 53 -5.03 -0.47 -24.80
C LEU A 53 -6.48 -0.89 -25.08
N THR A 54 -7.36 -0.69 -24.10
CA THR A 54 -8.77 -1.18 -24.17
C THR A 54 -9.77 -0.12 -24.64
N GLY A 55 -9.39 1.16 -24.59
CA GLY A 55 -10.30 2.28 -24.87
C GLY A 55 -11.31 2.53 -23.72
N ARG A 56 -11.15 1.88 -22.57
CA ARG A 56 -12.01 2.07 -21.41
C ARG A 56 -11.87 3.49 -20.85
N SER A 57 -12.98 4.11 -20.49
CA SER A 57 -12.99 5.42 -19.84
C SER A 57 -12.52 5.33 -18.37
N PRO A 58 -11.94 6.41 -17.82
CA PRO A 58 -11.60 6.49 -16.41
C PRO A 58 -12.83 6.29 -15.51
N SER A 59 -12.64 5.71 -14.33
CA SER A 59 -13.69 5.56 -13.34
C SER A 59 -14.15 6.93 -12.82
N ALA A 60 -15.44 7.21 -12.86
CA ALA A 60 -16.05 8.39 -12.26
C ALA A 60 -16.36 8.21 -10.77
N THR A 61 -16.11 7.04 -10.20
CA THR A 61 -16.49 6.69 -8.82
C THR A 61 -15.88 7.63 -7.76
N PRO A 62 -14.59 8.02 -7.80
CA PRO A 62 -14.07 8.95 -6.82
C PRO A 62 -14.71 10.35 -6.93
N ALA A 63 -15.02 10.82 -8.15
CA ALA A 63 -15.72 12.08 -8.34
C ALA A 63 -17.14 12.04 -7.75
N LYS A 64 -17.89 10.98 -8.00
CA LYS A 64 -19.23 10.78 -7.42
C LYS A 64 -19.17 10.74 -5.88
N ALA A 65 -18.12 10.18 -5.30
CA ALA A 65 -17.93 10.21 -3.85
C ALA A 65 -17.72 11.65 -3.34
N VAL A 66 -16.92 12.46 -4.05
CA VAL A 66 -16.76 13.89 -3.74
C VAL A 66 -18.08 14.64 -3.84
N GLU A 67 -18.78 14.50 -4.96
CA GLU A 67 -20.11 15.13 -5.19
C GLU A 67 -21.06 14.83 -4.03
N LYS A 68 -21.12 13.56 -3.61
CA LYS A 68 -22.05 13.12 -2.56
C LYS A 68 -21.65 13.57 -1.16
N VAL A 69 -20.36 13.57 -0.84
CA VAL A 69 -19.86 13.91 0.51
C VAL A 69 -19.79 15.43 0.69
N ALA A 70 -19.41 16.17 -0.36
CA ALA A 70 -19.28 17.61 -0.31
C ALA A 70 -20.56 18.36 -0.72
N ASP A 71 -21.61 17.64 -1.15
CA ASP A 71 -22.88 18.20 -1.65
C ASP A 71 -22.64 19.22 -2.79
N VAL A 72 -21.81 18.82 -3.76
CA VAL A 72 -21.46 19.64 -4.93
C VAL A 72 -21.74 18.87 -6.21
N GLU A 73 -22.03 19.58 -7.30
CA GLU A 73 -22.09 19.03 -8.65
C GLU A 73 -20.81 19.37 -9.42
N LEU A 74 -20.27 18.42 -10.18
CA LEU A 74 -19.11 18.60 -11.05
C LEU A 74 -19.57 18.56 -12.51
N ASP A 75 -19.59 19.75 -13.14
CA ASP A 75 -20.26 19.96 -14.44
C ASP A 75 -19.49 19.36 -15.62
N SER A 76 -18.17 19.19 -15.50
CA SER A 76 -17.33 18.71 -16.60
C SER A 76 -16.52 17.46 -16.23
N ASP A 77 -16.17 16.67 -17.27
CA ASP A 77 -15.26 15.52 -17.09
C ASP A 77 -13.90 15.96 -16.58
N ALA A 78 -13.46 17.17 -16.93
CA ALA A 78 -12.21 17.74 -16.41
C ALA A 78 -12.30 18.02 -14.91
N ASP A 79 -13.41 18.52 -14.40
CA ASP A 79 -13.60 18.77 -12.96
C ASP A 79 -13.74 17.45 -12.20
N LYS A 80 -14.47 16.48 -12.76
CA LYS A 80 -14.52 15.10 -12.21
C LYS A 80 -13.13 14.49 -12.10
N GLN A 81 -12.29 14.62 -13.12
CA GLN A 81 -10.93 14.10 -13.09
C GLN A 81 -10.04 14.84 -12.08
N ARG A 82 -10.17 16.18 -11.99
CA ARG A 82 -9.45 17.00 -11.01
C ARG A 82 -9.83 16.64 -9.57
N ALA A 83 -11.10 16.35 -9.32
CA ALA A 83 -11.57 15.94 -8.01
C ALA A 83 -11.20 14.48 -7.69
N SER A 84 -11.29 13.56 -8.65
CA SER A 84 -11.01 12.14 -8.47
C SER A 84 -9.55 11.86 -8.13
N THR A 85 -8.60 12.53 -8.81
CA THR A 85 -7.18 12.22 -8.67
C THR A 85 -6.66 12.41 -7.24
N PRO A 86 -6.83 13.58 -6.59
CA PRO A 86 -6.34 13.77 -5.23
C PRO A 86 -7.02 12.85 -4.22
N VAL A 87 -8.33 12.59 -4.37
CA VAL A 87 -9.04 11.67 -3.48
C VAL A 87 -8.52 10.25 -3.61
N HIS A 88 -8.30 9.78 -4.84
CA HIS A 88 -7.71 8.46 -5.09
C HIS A 88 -6.32 8.32 -4.45
N PHE A 89 -5.45 9.31 -4.63
CA PHE A 89 -4.13 9.30 -4.03
C PHE A 89 -4.17 9.43 -2.51
N ALA A 90 -5.01 10.30 -1.95
CA ALA A 90 -5.15 10.46 -0.52
C ALA A 90 -5.65 9.17 0.15
N TYR A 91 -6.69 8.56 -0.41
CA TYR A 91 -7.26 7.31 0.10
C TYR A 91 -6.24 6.16 0.02
N GLY A 92 -5.66 5.93 -1.16
CA GLY A 92 -4.67 4.86 -1.33
C GLY A 92 -3.46 5.05 -0.42
N THR A 93 -2.93 6.27 -0.33
CA THR A 93 -1.78 6.58 0.54
C THR A 93 -2.10 6.39 2.02
N ALA A 94 -3.27 6.85 2.48
CA ALA A 94 -3.68 6.72 3.89
C ALA A 94 -3.82 5.25 4.33
N LEU A 95 -4.32 4.37 3.47
CA LEU A 95 -4.42 2.94 3.75
C LEU A 95 -3.06 2.31 4.09
N GLY A 96 -1.97 2.84 3.56
CA GLY A 96 -0.62 2.36 3.87
C GLY A 96 -0.26 2.42 5.34
N GLY A 97 -0.87 3.31 6.12
CA GLY A 97 -0.70 3.33 7.56
C GLY A 97 -1.12 2.01 8.23
N LEU A 98 -2.16 1.36 7.71
CA LEU A 98 -2.60 0.03 8.19
C LEU A 98 -1.54 -1.05 7.93
N LEU A 99 -0.85 -0.99 6.78
CA LEU A 99 0.25 -1.92 6.50
C LEU A 99 1.38 -1.77 7.53
N GLY A 100 1.70 -0.54 7.93
CA GLY A 100 2.69 -0.28 8.98
C GLY A 100 2.32 -0.87 10.34
N VAL A 101 1.03 -0.87 10.69
CA VAL A 101 0.51 -1.54 11.90
C VAL A 101 0.64 -3.06 11.80
N MET A 102 0.57 -3.62 10.59
CA MET A 102 0.69 -5.06 10.33
C MET A 102 2.15 -5.55 10.19
N ASP A 103 3.16 -4.74 10.56
CA ASP A 103 4.58 -5.08 10.34
C ASP A 103 5.02 -6.42 10.97
N ASP A 104 4.38 -6.81 12.07
CA ASP A 104 4.67 -8.08 12.76
C ASP A 104 4.03 -9.31 12.07
N VAL A 105 3.16 -9.11 11.07
CA VAL A 105 2.58 -10.19 10.26
C VAL A 105 3.59 -10.60 9.17
N PRO A 106 3.95 -11.89 9.05
CA PRO A 106 4.91 -12.33 8.05
C PRO A 106 4.34 -12.26 6.63
N GLU A 107 5.23 -12.05 5.63
CA GLU A 107 4.86 -12.21 4.23
C GLU A 107 4.66 -13.71 3.88
N PRO A 108 3.74 -14.05 2.97
CA PRO A 108 2.87 -13.15 2.18
C PRO A 108 1.55 -12.77 2.87
N ALA A 109 1.30 -13.25 4.10
CA ALA A 109 0.04 -13.01 4.81
C ALA A 109 -0.25 -11.53 5.04
N ARG A 110 0.78 -10.72 5.30
CA ARG A 110 0.66 -9.26 5.45
C ARG A 110 0.13 -8.61 4.19
N THR A 111 0.74 -8.88 3.04
CA THR A 111 0.30 -8.33 1.76
C THR A 111 -1.10 -8.80 1.38
N ALA A 112 -1.45 -10.08 1.63
CA ALA A 112 -2.79 -10.61 1.41
C ALA A 112 -3.85 -9.95 2.33
N GLY A 113 -3.52 -9.77 3.61
CA GLY A 113 -4.39 -9.06 4.56
C GLY A 113 -4.57 -7.59 4.18
N PHE A 114 -3.51 -6.93 3.74
CA PHE A 114 -3.58 -5.56 3.25
C PHE A 114 -4.44 -5.43 1.99
N PHE A 115 -4.32 -6.38 1.04
CA PHE A 115 -5.22 -6.47 -0.11
C PHE A 115 -6.69 -6.58 0.33
N ALA A 116 -6.99 -7.50 1.24
CA ALA A 116 -8.36 -7.71 1.74
C ALA A 116 -8.91 -6.45 2.41
N LEU A 117 -8.10 -5.72 3.17
CA LEU A 117 -8.48 -4.45 3.79
C LEU A 117 -8.70 -3.35 2.75
N ALA A 118 -7.80 -3.19 1.78
CA ALA A 118 -7.89 -2.17 0.76
C ALA A 118 -9.10 -2.39 -0.15
N TRP A 119 -9.27 -3.61 -0.66
CA TRP A 119 -10.40 -4.00 -1.49
C TRP A 119 -11.71 -3.94 -0.71
N GLY A 120 -11.74 -4.54 0.49
CA GLY A 120 -12.95 -4.62 1.31
C GLY A 120 -13.43 -3.26 1.80
N SER A 121 -12.53 -2.36 2.19
CA SER A 121 -12.91 -0.99 2.60
C SER A 121 -13.44 -0.17 1.42
N GLY A 122 -12.87 -0.33 0.22
CA GLY A 122 -13.38 0.26 -1.00
C GLY A 122 -14.78 -0.24 -1.34
N ALA A 123 -14.97 -1.56 -1.36
CA ALA A 123 -16.26 -2.17 -1.62
C ALA A 123 -17.33 -1.74 -0.59
N ALA A 124 -16.97 -1.72 0.69
CA ALA A 124 -17.88 -1.26 1.75
C ALA A 124 -18.26 0.21 1.57
N LEU A 125 -17.29 1.08 1.27
CA LEU A 125 -17.54 2.50 1.03
C LEU A 125 -18.50 2.70 -0.16
N LEU A 126 -18.28 2.01 -1.28
CA LEU A 126 -19.13 2.10 -2.45
C LEU A 126 -20.56 1.62 -2.19
N THR A 127 -20.70 0.55 -1.43
CA THR A 127 -22.02 0.03 -1.02
C THR A 127 -22.73 1.00 -0.07
N LEU A 128 -22.04 1.56 0.92
CA LEU A 128 -22.58 2.56 1.85
C LEU A 128 -23.03 3.83 1.13
N LEU A 129 -22.25 4.26 0.13
CA LEU A 129 -22.61 5.41 -0.70
C LEU A 129 -23.67 5.10 -1.76
N LYS A 130 -24.10 3.84 -1.88
CA LYS A 130 -25.06 3.34 -2.88
C LYS A 130 -24.59 3.55 -4.33
N PHE A 131 -23.30 3.42 -4.57
CA PHE A 131 -22.69 3.51 -5.90
C PHE A 131 -22.47 2.15 -6.56
N ALA A 132 -22.38 1.10 -5.77
CA ALA A 132 -22.23 -0.26 -6.24
C ALA A 132 -23.13 -1.21 -5.43
N PRO A 133 -23.60 -2.31 -6.04
CA PRO A 133 -24.20 -3.40 -5.31
C PRO A 133 -23.18 -4.08 -4.38
N LEU A 134 -23.65 -5.01 -3.58
CA LEU A 134 -22.77 -5.81 -2.73
C LEU A 134 -21.73 -6.56 -3.60
N PRO A 135 -20.49 -6.77 -3.10
CA PRO A 135 -19.40 -7.33 -3.90
C PRO A 135 -19.72 -8.63 -4.63
N TRP A 136 -20.55 -9.49 -4.04
CA TRP A 136 -20.99 -10.74 -4.65
C TRP A 136 -22.14 -10.61 -5.66
N GLN A 137 -22.60 -9.40 -5.90
CA GLN A 137 -23.64 -9.05 -6.90
C GLN A 137 -23.04 -8.27 -8.08
N GLN A 138 -21.73 -8.06 -8.07
CA GLN A 138 -21.03 -7.32 -9.13
C GLN A 138 -20.90 -8.18 -10.39
N GLU A 139 -20.89 -7.50 -11.53
CA GLU A 139 -20.72 -8.14 -12.82
C GLU A 139 -19.25 -8.43 -13.14
N PRO A 140 -18.94 -9.40 -14.03
CA PRO A 140 -17.56 -9.71 -14.42
C PRO A 140 -16.75 -8.53 -14.98
N ALA A 141 -17.43 -7.47 -15.45
CA ALA A 141 -16.78 -6.24 -15.92
C ALA A 141 -16.02 -5.48 -14.81
N ASP A 142 -16.35 -5.73 -13.54
CA ASP A 142 -15.72 -5.10 -12.40
C ASP A 142 -14.37 -5.75 -12.04
N VAL A 143 -14.03 -6.91 -12.63
CA VAL A 143 -12.77 -7.65 -12.41
C VAL A 143 -11.54 -6.78 -12.68
N THR A 144 -11.63 -5.83 -13.61
CA THR A 144 -10.52 -4.89 -13.91
C THR A 144 -10.17 -4.03 -12.69
N THR A 145 -11.17 -3.66 -11.89
CA THR A 145 -10.98 -2.93 -10.64
C THR A 145 -10.28 -3.80 -9.59
N ASP A 146 -10.63 -5.08 -9.52
CA ASP A 146 -10.02 -6.03 -8.58
C ASP A 146 -8.55 -6.29 -8.90
N VAL A 147 -8.20 -6.43 -10.18
CA VAL A 147 -6.79 -6.52 -10.64
C VAL A 147 -6.01 -5.27 -10.26
N GLY A 148 -6.60 -4.08 -10.37
CA GLY A 148 -5.99 -2.83 -9.94
C GLY A 148 -5.63 -2.83 -8.45
N HIS A 149 -6.55 -3.28 -7.60
CA HIS A 149 -6.29 -3.39 -6.16
C HIS A 149 -5.23 -4.44 -5.82
N LEU A 150 -5.17 -5.55 -6.57
CA LEU A 150 -4.12 -6.55 -6.41
C LEU A 150 -2.74 -5.97 -6.76
N VAL A 151 -2.63 -5.25 -7.87
CA VAL A 151 -1.40 -4.55 -8.27
C VAL A 151 -0.99 -3.53 -7.20
N TYR A 152 -1.94 -2.76 -6.70
CA TYR A 152 -1.71 -1.81 -5.60
C TYR A 152 -1.15 -2.51 -4.36
N ALA A 153 -1.80 -3.56 -3.87
CA ALA A 153 -1.38 -4.25 -2.66
C ALA A 153 -0.01 -4.92 -2.82
N ALA A 154 0.23 -5.58 -3.96
CA ALA A 154 1.50 -6.25 -4.24
C ALA A 154 2.66 -5.25 -4.32
N SER A 155 2.51 -4.16 -5.08
CA SER A 155 3.54 -3.13 -5.21
C SER A 155 3.78 -2.38 -3.90
N THR A 156 2.73 -2.11 -3.12
CA THR A 156 2.83 -1.53 -1.77
C THR A 156 3.60 -2.48 -0.83
N GLY A 157 3.28 -3.77 -0.81
CA GLY A 157 3.96 -4.78 0.01
C GLY A 157 5.45 -4.87 -0.29
N VAL A 158 5.81 -4.92 -1.58
CA VAL A 158 7.21 -4.92 -2.03
C VAL A 158 7.92 -3.64 -1.59
N ALA A 159 7.32 -2.47 -1.85
CA ALA A 159 7.89 -1.18 -1.46
C ALA A 159 8.10 -1.10 0.05
N TYR A 160 7.12 -1.53 0.84
CA TYR A 160 7.21 -1.55 2.30
C TYR A 160 8.36 -2.44 2.79
N GLY A 161 8.48 -3.65 2.23
CA GLY A 161 9.57 -4.57 2.56
C GLY A 161 10.96 -4.00 2.24
N LEU A 162 11.10 -3.25 1.15
CA LEU A 162 12.35 -2.57 0.80
C LEU A 162 12.64 -1.40 1.74
N LEU A 163 11.67 -0.52 1.97
CA LEU A 163 11.84 0.64 2.84
C LEU A 163 12.17 0.26 4.28
N THR A 164 11.50 -0.75 4.84
CA THR A 164 11.77 -1.23 6.20
C THR A 164 13.14 -1.88 6.32
N ARG A 165 13.62 -2.61 5.31
CA ARG A 165 14.98 -3.15 5.28
C ARG A 165 16.03 -2.04 5.28
N MET A 166 15.83 -1.00 4.46
CA MET A 166 16.73 0.16 4.39
C MET A 166 16.75 0.94 5.70
N ALA A 167 15.61 1.08 6.37
CA ALA A 167 15.51 1.81 7.63
C ALA A 167 16.09 1.03 8.84
N ARG A 168 16.26 -0.30 8.73
CA ARG A 168 16.85 -1.16 9.76
C ARG A 168 18.35 -1.40 9.56
N ALA A 169 18.90 -1.05 8.40
CA ALA A 169 20.33 -1.22 8.05
C ALA A 169 21.20 -0.13 8.69
#